data_8eca509448613fe6c5a92ac111f54253
#
_entry.id   8eca509448613fe6c5a92ac111f54253
#
_cell.length_a   1.000
_cell.length_b   1.000
_cell.length_c   1.000
_cell.angle_alpha   90.00
_cell.angle_beta   90.00
_cell.angle_gamma   90.00
#
_symmetry.space_group_name_H-M   'P 1'
#
loop_
_entity.id
_entity.type
_entity.pdbx_description
1 polymer ?
#
loop_
_entity_poly.entity_id
_entity_poly.type
_entity_poly.pdbx_seq_one_letter_code
_entity_poly.pdbx_strand_id
1 'polypeptide(L)'
;MRSVIPVKTTLTVLTFAVLLLVPQGIPSLKNYMSIEPKSAIAVVTFPAKPAAAEALVDPLASPAGLSQTVNKRLLAKAPRNLSDPAHVLDHFYAALLRGEGVHIIHYGDSPTTADLITADARALFQHEFGDGGMGFVLMARPWAWYNHRGIEMSGSNWKIDVSSTSNSKDGLNGLGAVSFRGAPGAVSRWKVKTAHRSVELAYLVEPQGGTFVVEADGNPIGTGSSTAGAGERPFTPGYASFNIPPRTAEIGLKVTSGSVRFYGADFRKGAGVVYSSLGINGANVTLLSNAFNEAHWTAELRHYKPDLIIVNYGTNESGFPDFVDSTWGREMRKVVARLQRAMPEASILLMSPMDRGAKGVHGEIDTIPTMPRLVATESKIAADTGVAFFDTFEAMGGSGTMGRWYTSEPRLVGSDYIHPMPAGARIVGELLFSALREGFNQFKLEQLNQNIVRQADRTGQEASQQP
;
A
#
# COMPACT_ATOMS: atom_id res chain seq x y z
N MET A 1 10.02 -29.72 -29.09
CA MET A 1 10.46 -29.51 -27.72
C MET A 1 9.72 -30.51 -26.82
N ARG A 2 10.42 -31.49 -26.26
CA ARG A 2 9.85 -32.43 -25.30
C ARG A 2 9.83 -31.72 -23.92
N SER A 3 8.64 -31.47 -23.36
CA SER A 3 8.48 -30.95 -22.00
C SER A 3 8.93 -32.01 -21.02
N VAL A 4 10.05 -31.80 -20.35
CA VAL A 4 10.51 -32.65 -19.26
C VAL A 4 9.76 -32.22 -17.99
N ILE A 5 8.80 -33.03 -17.54
CA ILE A 5 8.13 -32.79 -16.27
C ILE A 5 9.15 -33.00 -15.14
N PRO A 6 9.35 -32.05 -14.22
CA PRO A 6 10.32 -32.20 -13.14
C PRO A 6 9.99 -33.42 -12.27
N VAL A 7 11.00 -34.23 -11.95
CA VAL A 7 10.88 -35.48 -11.16
C VAL A 7 10.12 -35.26 -9.86
N LYS A 8 10.33 -34.13 -9.18
CA LYS A 8 9.61 -33.76 -7.94
C LYS A 8 8.11 -33.64 -8.16
N THR A 9 7.68 -32.99 -9.26
CA THR A 9 6.25 -32.82 -9.59
C THR A 9 5.61 -34.16 -9.90
N THR A 10 6.31 -35.05 -10.63
CA THR A 10 5.83 -36.40 -10.94
C THR A 10 5.70 -37.25 -9.67
N LEU A 11 6.68 -37.17 -8.75
CA LEU A 11 6.62 -37.88 -7.45
C LEU A 11 5.46 -37.39 -6.59
N THR A 12 5.23 -36.10 -6.52
CA THR A 12 4.13 -35.51 -5.74
C THR A 12 2.76 -35.96 -6.28
N VAL A 13 2.57 -35.94 -7.59
CA VAL A 13 1.33 -36.40 -8.24
C VAL A 13 1.12 -37.89 -8.03
N LEU A 14 2.16 -38.72 -8.16
CA LEU A 14 2.11 -40.15 -7.88
C LEU A 14 1.78 -40.47 -6.41
N THR A 15 2.40 -39.74 -5.48
CA THR A 15 2.09 -39.90 -4.05
C THR A 15 0.65 -39.57 -3.72
N PHE A 16 0.13 -38.48 -4.31
CA PHE A 16 -1.27 -38.07 -4.15
C PHE A 16 -2.24 -39.12 -4.77
N ALA A 17 -1.92 -39.64 -5.95
CA ALA A 17 -2.72 -40.68 -6.60
C ALA A 17 -2.74 -41.99 -5.76
N VAL A 18 -1.61 -42.37 -5.20
CA VAL A 18 -1.52 -43.55 -4.28
C VAL A 18 -2.33 -43.35 -3.03
N LEU A 19 -2.24 -42.15 -2.40
CA LEU A 19 -3.04 -41.83 -1.20
C LEU A 19 -4.53 -41.84 -1.44
N LEU A 20 -4.98 -41.48 -2.67
CA LEU A 20 -6.40 -41.48 -3.05
C LEU A 20 -6.91 -42.88 -3.46
N LEU A 21 -6.07 -43.71 -4.09
CA LEU A 21 -6.50 -44.98 -4.69
C LEU A 21 -6.31 -46.19 -3.74
N VAL A 22 -5.29 -46.17 -2.91
CA VAL A 22 -5.00 -47.31 -1.97
C VAL A 22 -6.16 -47.56 -0.99
N PRO A 23 -6.80 -46.53 -0.40
CA PRO A 23 -7.95 -46.78 0.50
C PRO A 23 -9.17 -47.40 -0.19
N GLN A 24 -9.31 -47.22 -1.50
CA GLN A 24 -10.45 -47.79 -2.25
C GLN A 24 -10.30 -49.32 -2.44
N GLY A 25 -9.06 -49.82 -2.48
CA GLY A 25 -8.76 -51.26 -2.60
C GLY A 25 -8.77 -52.03 -1.28
N ILE A 26 -8.81 -51.35 -0.15
CA ILE A 26 -8.73 -51.98 1.19
C ILE A 26 -10.04 -51.73 1.95
N PRO A 27 -10.90 -52.75 2.17
CA PRO A 27 -12.24 -52.58 2.77
C PRO A 27 -12.20 -51.93 4.16
N SER A 28 -11.17 -52.19 4.96
CA SER A 28 -11.02 -51.64 6.32
C SER A 28 -10.68 -50.14 6.37
N LEU A 29 -10.27 -49.55 5.26
CA LEU A 29 -9.92 -48.11 5.17
C LEU A 29 -11.03 -47.24 4.58
N LYS A 30 -12.09 -47.85 4.03
CA LYS A 30 -13.21 -47.09 3.43
C LYS A 30 -13.91 -46.15 4.42
N ASN A 31 -13.96 -46.49 5.70
CA ASN A 31 -14.62 -45.70 6.74
C ASN A 31 -13.81 -44.48 7.19
N TYR A 32 -12.54 -44.33 6.75
CA TYR A 32 -11.70 -43.19 7.04
C TYR A 32 -11.62 -42.18 5.90
N MET A 33 -12.30 -42.44 4.77
CA MET A 33 -12.37 -41.47 3.66
C MET A 33 -13.48 -40.44 3.92
N SER A 34 -13.09 -39.29 4.37
CA SER A 34 -14.00 -38.13 4.56
C SER A 34 -14.22 -37.29 3.30
N ILE A 35 -13.65 -37.66 2.15
CA ILE A 35 -13.75 -36.87 0.91
C ILE A 35 -14.27 -37.77 -0.21
N GLU A 36 -15.45 -37.44 -0.76
CA GLU A 36 -15.94 -38.07 -1.98
C GLU A 36 -15.05 -37.68 -3.18
N PRO A 37 -14.78 -38.61 -4.14
CA PRO A 37 -13.95 -38.35 -5.31
C PRO A 37 -14.38 -37.13 -6.13
N LYS A 38 -15.67 -36.82 -6.16
CA LYS A 38 -16.23 -35.62 -6.83
C LYS A 38 -15.83 -34.32 -6.14
N SER A 39 -15.65 -34.32 -4.82
CA SER A 39 -15.20 -33.16 -4.04
C SER A 39 -13.69 -32.92 -4.20
N ALA A 40 -12.89 -33.97 -4.36
CA ALA A 40 -11.46 -33.86 -4.60
C ALA A 40 -11.14 -33.20 -5.97
N ILE A 41 -11.96 -33.49 -7.00
CA ILE A 41 -11.82 -32.86 -8.32
C ILE A 41 -12.19 -31.38 -8.25
N ALA A 42 -13.17 -30.99 -7.42
CA ALA A 42 -13.56 -29.59 -7.24
C ALA A 42 -12.46 -28.74 -6.53
N VAL A 43 -11.61 -29.36 -5.73
CA VAL A 43 -10.45 -28.68 -5.07
C VAL A 43 -9.29 -28.43 -6.05
N VAL A 44 -9.18 -29.26 -7.09
CA VAL A 44 -8.09 -29.17 -8.09
C VAL A 44 -8.52 -28.39 -9.34
N THR A 45 -9.81 -28.31 -9.62
CA THR A 45 -10.34 -27.43 -10.68
C THR A 45 -10.51 -26.03 -10.08
N PHE A 46 -9.58 -25.13 -10.38
CA PHE A 46 -9.83 -23.70 -10.21
C PHE A 46 -11.17 -23.38 -10.87
N PRO A 47 -12.10 -22.68 -10.20
CA PRO A 47 -13.31 -22.24 -10.86
C PRO A 47 -12.89 -21.51 -12.13
N ALA A 48 -13.49 -21.87 -13.26
CA ALA A 48 -13.30 -21.16 -14.51
C ALA A 48 -13.44 -19.67 -14.16
N LYS A 49 -12.44 -18.87 -14.57
CA LYS A 49 -12.45 -17.42 -14.43
C LYS A 49 -13.90 -16.97 -14.68
N PRO A 50 -14.57 -16.30 -13.75
CA PRO A 50 -15.93 -15.85 -14.00
C PRO A 50 -15.91 -15.16 -15.35
N ALA A 51 -16.87 -15.49 -16.22
CA ALA A 51 -16.99 -14.91 -17.55
C ALA A 51 -16.72 -13.42 -17.39
N ALA A 52 -15.74 -12.91 -18.15
CA ALA A 52 -15.17 -11.60 -17.97
C ALA A 52 -16.25 -10.64 -17.52
N ALA A 53 -16.13 -10.08 -16.32
CA ALA A 53 -16.95 -8.97 -15.94
C ALA A 53 -16.87 -8.05 -17.13
N GLU A 54 -18.03 -7.75 -17.78
CA GLU A 54 -18.09 -6.90 -18.96
C GLU A 54 -17.13 -5.75 -18.68
N ALA A 55 -16.07 -5.64 -19.46
CA ALA A 55 -15.07 -4.62 -19.28
C ALA A 55 -15.85 -3.33 -19.27
N LEU A 56 -15.90 -2.64 -18.12
CA LEU A 56 -16.58 -1.37 -18.02
C LEU A 56 -15.89 -0.49 -19.03
N VAL A 57 -16.53 -0.31 -20.20
CA VAL A 57 -16.04 0.58 -21.25
C VAL A 57 -15.98 1.94 -20.59
N ASP A 58 -14.77 2.49 -20.47
CA ASP A 58 -14.59 3.82 -19.91
C ASP A 58 -15.34 4.81 -20.82
N PRO A 59 -16.46 5.39 -20.38
CA PRO A 59 -17.27 6.26 -21.24
C PRO A 59 -16.54 7.53 -21.64
N LEU A 60 -15.41 7.86 -20.99
CA LEU A 60 -14.56 9.01 -21.29
C LEU A 60 -13.39 8.65 -22.22
N ALA A 61 -13.12 7.35 -22.45
CA ALA A 61 -12.00 6.90 -23.28
C ALA A 61 -12.28 6.99 -24.79
N SER A 62 -13.54 7.25 -25.22
CA SER A 62 -13.90 7.31 -26.65
C SER A 62 -15.11 8.19 -26.90
N PRO A 63 -15.11 8.99 -28.00
CA PRO A 63 -16.28 9.77 -28.41
C PRO A 63 -17.54 8.92 -28.63
N ALA A 64 -17.40 7.66 -28.98
CA ALA A 64 -18.51 6.71 -29.12
C ALA A 64 -19.13 6.32 -27.75
N GLY A 65 -18.38 6.44 -26.67
CA GLY A 65 -18.88 6.22 -25.29
C GLY A 65 -19.88 7.28 -24.83
N LEU A 66 -19.86 8.49 -25.43
CA LEU A 66 -20.78 9.57 -25.11
C LEU A 66 -22.24 9.30 -25.55
N SER A 67 -22.46 8.35 -26.47
CA SER A 67 -23.80 7.96 -26.94
C SER A 67 -24.40 6.78 -26.20
N GLN A 68 -23.64 6.11 -25.31
CA GLN A 68 -24.16 5.00 -24.54
C GLN A 68 -24.99 5.49 -23.37
N THR A 69 -26.20 4.95 -23.25
CA THR A 69 -27.08 5.21 -22.10
C THR A 69 -26.35 4.79 -20.84
N VAL A 70 -25.97 5.76 -19.98
CA VAL A 70 -25.32 5.49 -18.70
C VAL A 70 -26.15 4.49 -17.92
N ASN A 71 -25.57 3.33 -17.59
CA ASN A 71 -26.29 2.31 -16.87
C ASN A 71 -26.63 2.82 -15.46
N LYS A 72 -27.89 3.19 -15.24
CA LYS A 72 -28.38 3.76 -13.97
C LYS A 72 -28.09 2.87 -12.75
N ARG A 73 -27.81 1.56 -12.94
CA ARG A 73 -27.37 0.67 -11.88
C ARG A 73 -25.95 0.97 -11.38
N LEU A 74 -25.10 1.58 -12.21
CA LEU A 74 -23.76 2.03 -11.80
C LEU A 74 -23.84 3.33 -10.97
N LEU A 75 -24.84 4.18 -11.23
CA LEU A 75 -25.10 5.41 -10.47
C LEU A 75 -25.63 5.17 -9.04
N ALA A 76 -26.17 4.00 -8.78
CA ALA A 76 -26.86 3.71 -7.52
C ALA A 76 -25.96 3.11 -6.42
N LYS A 77 -24.69 2.85 -6.71
CA LYS A 77 -23.77 2.24 -5.74
C LYS A 77 -22.84 3.29 -5.15
N ALA A 78 -23.22 3.87 -4.00
CA ALA A 78 -22.26 4.62 -3.18
C ALA A 78 -21.11 3.71 -2.75
N PRO A 79 -19.86 4.21 -2.71
CA PRO A 79 -18.72 3.44 -2.19
C PRO A 79 -19.01 2.96 -0.78
N ARG A 80 -18.96 1.64 -0.57
CA ARG A 80 -19.23 1.08 0.76
C ARG A 80 -18.11 1.47 1.72
N ASN A 81 -18.50 1.97 2.90
CA ASN A 81 -17.58 2.36 3.98
C ASN A 81 -16.54 3.41 3.59
N LEU A 82 -16.72 4.13 2.49
CA LEU A 82 -15.93 5.29 2.08
C LEU A 82 -16.80 6.53 2.16
N SER A 83 -16.35 7.52 2.93
CA SER A 83 -16.97 8.83 3.09
C SER A 83 -16.05 9.91 2.57
N ASP A 84 -16.51 10.68 1.59
CA ASP A 84 -15.78 11.82 1.00
C ASP A 84 -16.74 12.97 0.67
N PRO A 85 -17.40 13.57 1.67
CA PRO A 85 -18.40 14.62 1.43
C PRO A 85 -17.79 15.93 0.88
N ALA A 86 -16.48 16.12 1.06
CA ALA A 86 -15.75 17.30 0.56
C ALA A 86 -15.11 17.07 -0.81
N HIS A 87 -15.30 15.92 -1.44
CA HIS A 87 -14.74 15.56 -2.75
C HIS A 87 -13.21 15.69 -2.82
N VAL A 88 -12.52 15.43 -1.70
CA VAL A 88 -11.05 15.53 -1.65
C VAL A 88 -10.35 14.44 -2.46
N LEU A 89 -11.03 13.32 -2.74
CA LEU A 89 -10.51 12.24 -3.58
C LEU A 89 -10.55 12.57 -5.08
N ASP A 90 -11.22 13.65 -5.48
CA ASP A 90 -11.33 14.06 -6.90
C ASP A 90 -9.96 14.33 -7.52
N HIS A 91 -8.99 14.86 -6.76
CA HIS A 91 -7.62 15.05 -7.24
C HIS A 91 -6.97 13.69 -7.61
N PHE A 92 -7.06 12.71 -6.71
CA PHE A 92 -6.56 11.37 -6.96
C PHE A 92 -7.29 10.69 -8.11
N TYR A 93 -8.61 10.80 -8.18
CA TYR A 93 -9.40 10.24 -9.27
C TYR A 93 -9.08 10.88 -10.62
N ALA A 94 -8.87 12.19 -10.64
CA ALA A 94 -8.42 12.88 -11.85
C ALA A 94 -7.02 12.43 -12.29
N ALA A 95 -6.12 12.16 -11.35
CA ALA A 95 -4.80 11.59 -11.66
C ALA A 95 -4.91 10.18 -12.26
N LEU A 96 -5.75 9.31 -11.70
CA LEU A 96 -6.04 7.98 -12.27
C LEU A 96 -6.62 8.10 -13.69
N LEU A 97 -7.52 9.05 -13.93
CA LEU A 97 -8.14 9.25 -15.23
C LEU A 97 -7.13 9.72 -16.29
N ARG A 98 -6.15 10.55 -15.91
CA ARG A 98 -5.06 10.98 -16.82
C ARG A 98 -4.12 9.83 -17.18
N GLY A 99 -3.86 8.87 -16.27
CA GLY A 99 -2.98 7.73 -16.53
C GLY A 99 -1.50 8.05 -16.69
N GLU A 100 -1.04 9.23 -16.31
CA GLU A 100 0.32 9.75 -16.55
C GLU A 100 1.33 9.40 -15.43
N GLY A 101 0.97 8.53 -14.54
CA GLY A 101 1.72 8.18 -13.35
C GLY A 101 1.05 8.71 -12.09
N VAL A 102 0.63 7.81 -11.23
CA VAL A 102 -0.08 8.11 -9.98
C VAL A 102 0.73 7.60 -8.82
N HIS A 103 0.93 8.41 -7.80
CA HIS A 103 1.68 7.99 -6.62
C HIS A 103 0.77 7.95 -5.38
N ILE A 104 0.68 6.77 -4.79
CA ILE A 104 -0.01 6.52 -3.52
C ILE A 104 1.05 6.31 -2.43
N ILE A 105 0.96 7.06 -1.34
CA ILE A 105 1.74 6.84 -0.13
C ILE A 105 0.80 6.31 0.95
N HIS A 106 1.13 5.17 1.56
CA HIS A 106 0.36 4.55 2.63
C HIS A 106 1.21 4.45 3.91
N TYR A 107 0.96 5.33 4.86
CA TYR A 107 1.51 5.27 6.20
C TYR A 107 0.70 4.34 7.09
N GLY A 108 1.36 3.50 7.88
CA GLY A 108 0.67 2.59 8.78
C GLY A 108 1.59 1.88 9.77
N ASP A 109 1.04 0.93 10.47
CA ASP A 109 1.70 0.13 11.50
C ASP A 109 2.16 -1.26 11.00
N SER A 110 2.05 -2.29 11.81
CA SER A 110 2.60 -3.63 11.51
C SER A 110 2.05 -4.31 10.26
N PRO A 111 0.75 -4.29 9.91
CA PRO A 111 0.26 -4.84 8.65
C PRO A 111 0.85 -4.16 7.41
N THR A 112 1.07 -2.84 7.50
CA THR A 112 1.70 -2.05 6.44
C THR A 112 3.20 -2.36 6.34
N THR A 113 3.89 -2.48 7.48
CA THR A 113 5.34 -2.81 7.51
C THR A 113 5.67 -4.17 6.89
N ALA A 114 4.77 -5.14 7.05
CA ALA A 114 4.91 -6.48 6.49
C ALA A 114 4.44 -6.56 5.02
N ASP A 115 3.99 -5.44 4.45
CA ASP A 115 3.41 -5.34 3.10
C ASP A 115 2.27 -6.37 2.89
N LEU A 116 1.45 -6.56 3.91
CA LEU A 116 0.34 -7.51 3.88
C LEU A 116 -0.85 -6.93 3.11
N ILE A 117 -1.48 -5.88 3.65
CA ILE A 117 -2.63 -5.21 3.03
C ILE A 117 -2.17 -4.44 1.78
N THR A 118 -1.09 -3.70 1.90
CA THR A 118 -0.57 -2.78 0.90
C THR A 118 -0.14 -3.45 -0.40
N ALA A 119 0.43 -4.66 -0.33
CA ALA A 119 0.83 -5.37 -1.53
C ALA A 119 -0.35 -5.89 -2.35
N ASP A 120 -1.45 -6.30 -1.72
CA ASP A 120 -2.66 -6.71 -2.45
C ASP A 120 -3.38 -5.50 -3.06
N ALA A 121 -3.51 -4.40 -2.31
CA ALA A 121 -4.03 -3.13 -2.83
C ALA A 121 -3.17 -2.63 -4.01
N ARG A 122 -1.84 -2.58 -3.86
CA ARG A 122 -0.90 -2.21 -4.95
C ARG A 122 -1.10 -3.06 -6.19
N ALA A 123 -1.18 -4.38 -6.04
CA ALA A 123 -1.35 -5.29 -7.17
C ALA A 123 -2.66 -5.04 -7.93
N LEU A 124 -3.76 -4.74 -7.23
CA LEU A 124 -5.05 -4.43 -7.83
C LEU A 124 -5.03 -3.08 -8.56
N PHE A 125 -4.48 -2.02 -7.94
CA PHE A 125 -4.31 -0.74 -8.60
C PHE A 125 -3.43 -0.84 -9.85
N GLN A 126 -2.29 -1.54 -9.75
CA GLN A 126 -1.38 -1.72 -10.87
C GLN A 126 -1.97 -2.58 -11.98
N HIS A 127 -2.80 -3.56 -11.65
CA HIS A 127 -3.51 -4.36 -12.64
C HIS A 127 -4.53 -3.54 -13.44
N GLU A 128 -5.27 -2.63 -12.78
CA GLU A 128 -6.33 -1.86 -13.42
C GLU A 128 -5.80 -0.58 -14.10
N PHE A 129 -4.83 0.11 -13.49
CA PHE A 129 -4.37 1.42 -13.93
C PHE A 129 -2.92 1.44 -14.46
N GLY A 130 -2.29 0.27 -14.60
CA GLY A 130 -0.91 0.14 -15.05
C GLY A 130 0.11 0.11 -13.91
N ASP A 131 1.21 -0.60 -14.14
CA ASP A 131 2.27 -0.83 -13.15
C ASP A 131 3.37 0.23 -13.28
N GLY A 132 3.34 1.24 -12.43
CA GLY A 132 4.31 2.34 -12.35
C GLY A 132 5.62 1.99 -11.63
N GLY A 133 5.69 0.83 -10.95
CA GLY A 133 6.84 0.37 -10.20
C GLY A 133 6.52 0.04 -8.74
N MET A 134 7.54 -0.41 -8.02
CA MET A 134 7.38 -0.84 -6.62
C MET A 134 7.25 0.32 -5.63
N GLY A 135 7.70 1.52 -6.03
CA GLY A 135 7.75 2.66 -5.15
C GLY A 135 8.90 2.58 -4.14
N PHE A 136 8.71 3.25 -3.01
CA PHE A 136 9.73 3.43 -1.99
C PHE A 136 9.95 2.18 -1.16
N VAL A 137 11.21 1.73 -1.07
CA VAL A 137 11.67 0.54 -0.34
C VAL A 137 12.85 0.93 0.55
N LEU A 138 12.95 0.40 1.76
CA LEU A 138 14.06 0.69 2.67
C LEU A 138 15.39 0.08 2.17
N MET A 139 16.51 0.57 2.72
CA MET A 139 17.86 0.13 2.35
C MET A 139 18.16 -1.30 2.76
N ALA A 140 17.59 -1.75 3.86
CA ALA A 140 17.70 -3.11 4.42
C ALA A 140 16.48 -3.38 5.30
N ARG A 141 16.38 -4.59 5.85
CA ARG A 141 15.35 -4.90 6.85
C ARG A 141 15.75 -4.30 8.19
N PRO A 142 15.05 -3.28 8.69
CA PRO A 142 15.36 -2.68 9.98
C PRO A 142 14.90 -3.56 11.17
N TRP A 143 13.95 -4.47 10.92
CA TRP A 143 13.43 -5.49 11.85
C TRP A 143 12.96 -6.72 11.09
N ALA A 144 12.75 -7.83 11.79
CA ALA A 144 12.45 -9.14 11.20
C ALA A 144 11.16 -9.15 10.36
N TRP A 145 10.16 -8.37 10.74
CA TRP A 145 8.85 -8.34 10.09
C TRP A 145 8.76 -7.39 8.90
N TYR A 146 9.77 -6.55 8.65
CA TYR A 146 9.78 -5.71 7.46
C TYR A 146 9.87 -6.56 6.21
N ASN A 147 8.94 -6.34 5.30
CA ASN A 147 8.87 -7.02 4.02
C ASN A 147 8.38 -6.07 2.92
N HIS A 148 8.68 -6.38 1.68
CA HIS A 148 8.09 -5.74 0.51
C HIS A 148 7.91 -6.81 -0.57
N ARG A 149 6.65 -7.18 -0.86
CA ARG A 149 6.36 -8.22 -1.86
C ARG A 149 6.80 -7.75 -3.25
N GLY A 150 7.60 -8.58 -3.94
CA GLY A 150 8.15 -8.27 -5.25
C GLY A 150 9.63 -7.87 -5.23
N ILE A 151 10.20 -7.58 -4.05
CA ILE A 151 11.64 -7.31 -3.87
C ILE A 151 12.17 -8.19 -2.75
N GLU A 152 13.25 -8.90 -3.00
CA GLU A 152 14.06 -9.53 -1.95
C GLU A 152 15.23 -8.60 -1.60
N MET A 153 15.31 -8.21 -0.33
CA MET A 153 16.35 -7.27 0.09
C MET A 153 17.30 -7.88 1.10
N SER A 154 18.54 -7.44 1.01
CA SER A 154 19.57 -7.69 2.02
C SER A 154 20.44 -6.46 2.19
N GLY A 155 21.07 -6.32 3.36
CA GLY A 155 22.00 -5.23 3.63
C GLY A 155 22.86 -5.57 4.83
N SER A 156 24.05 -4.97 4.89
CA SER A 156 24.97 -5.14 5.99
C SER A 156 25.74 -3.85 6.29
N ASN A 157 26.25 -3.76 7.53
CA ASN A 157 27.07 -2.65 8.01
C ASN A 157 26.32 -1.31 8.07
N TRP A 158 25.00 -1.33 8.23
CA TRP A 158 24.16 -0.17 8.46
C TRP A 158 23.94 0.07 9.95
N LYS A 159 24.12 1.32 10.38
CA LYS A 159 23.54 1.81 11.63
C LYS A 159 22.13 2.30 11.32
N ILE A 160 21.14 1.59 11.86
CA ILE A 160 19.74 1.87 11.59
C ILE A 160 19.17 2.76 12.68
N ASP A 161 18.42 3.78 12.28
CA ASP A 161 17.73 4.72 13.16
C ASP A 161 16.25 4.79 12.75
N VAL A 162 15.35 4.54 13.72
CA VAL A 162 13.90 4.51 13.52
C VAL A 162 13.27 5.60 14.36
N SER A 163 12.48 6.49 13.77
CA SER A 163 11.93 7.67 14.46
C SER A 163 11.07 7.34 15.69
N SER A 164 10.42 6.16 15.71
CA SER A 164 9.61 5.73 16.87
C SER A 164 10.43 5.33 18.10
N THR A 165 11.71 4.95 17.90
CA THR A 165 12.63 4.46 18.95
C THR A 165 13.96 5.18 18.96
N SER A 166 14.06 6.26 18.18
CA SER A 166 15.29 6.92 17.77
C SER A 166 16.11 7.50 18.94
N ASN A 167 17.40 7.24 18.88
CA ASN A 167 18.41 8.01 19.61
C ASN A 167 18.75 9.34 18.91
N SER A 168 18.43 9.46 17.62
CA SER A 168 18.58 10.67 16.82
C SER A 168 17.31 11.50 16.92
N LYS A 169 17.36 12.57 17.70
CA LYS A 169 16.20 13.46 17.93
C LYS A 169 16.07 14.56 16.88
N ASP A 170 16.77 14.44 15.74
CA ASP A 170 16.75 15.46 14.68
C ASP A 170 15.49 15.37 13.80
N GLY A 171 14.81 14.23 13.79
CA GLY A 171 13.61 13.96 12.96
C GLY A 171 13.91 13.87 11.46
N LEU A 172 15.19 13.77 11.07
CA LEU A 172 15.64 13.70 9.67
C LEU A 172 15.77 12.25 9.19
N ASN A 173 14.67 11.47 9.30
CA ASN A 173 14.66 10.04 8.96
C ASN A 173 13.93 9.72 7.66
N GLY A 174 13.83 10.70 6.75
CA GLY A 174 13.26 10.53 5.42
C GLY A 174 11.76 10.22 5.41
N LEU A 175 11.25 9.91 4.23
CA LEU A 175 9.83 9.68 3.99
C LEU A 175 9.24 8.55 4.83
N GLY A 176 10.01 7.46 5.03
CA GLY A 176 9.58 6.25 5.74
C GLY A 176 9.93 6.24 7.24
N ALA A 177 10.37 7.34 7.83
CA ALA A 177 10.76 7.46 9.24
C ALA A 177 11.89 6.49 9.69
N VAL A 178 12.67 6.00 8.74
CA VAL A 178 13.83 5.11 8.97
C VAL A 178 15.02 5.61 8.19
N SER A 179 16.16 5.71 8.82
CA SER A 179 17.42 6.03 8.16
C SER A 179 18.50 4.99 8.41
N PHE A 180 19.42 4.91 7.47
CA PHE A 180 20.50 3.92 7.41
C PHE A 180 21.81 4.68 7.21
N ARG A 181 22.61 4.79 8.26
CA ARG A 181 23.92 5.43 8.18
C ARG A 181 24.99 4.36 7.92
N GLY A 182 25.75 4.55 6.85
CA GLY A 182 26.84 3.65 6.44
C GLY A 182 28.13 4.39 6.15
N ALA A 183 29.23 3.69 6.36
CA ALA A 183 30.61 4.04 5.97
C ALA A 183 31.11 3.03 4.92
N PRO A 184 32.34 3.15 4.37
CA PRO A 184 32.87 2.16 3.44
C PRO A 184 32.72 0.73 3.94
N GLY A 185 32.12 -0.13 3.10
CA GLY A 185 31.74 -1.50 3.44
C GLY A 185 30.25 -1.68 3.80
N ALA A 186 29.48 -0.59 3.95
CA ALA A 186 28.03 -0.68 4.02
C ALA A 186 27.45 -0.98 2.62
N VAL A 187 26.57 -1.97 2.55
CA VAL A 187 25.98 -2.43 1.28
C VAL A 187 24.49 -2.70 1.42
N SER A 188 23.75 -2.46 0.34
CA SER A 188 22.38 -2.91 0.14
C SER A 188 22.26 -3.64 -1.19
N ARG A 189 21.35 -4.62 -1.25
CA ARG A 189 21.01 -5.35 -2.47
C ARG A 189 19.51 -5.58 -2.55
N TRP A 190 18.96 -5.35 -3.72
CA TRP A 190 17.54 -5.55 -4.02
C TRP A 190 17.42 -6.45 -5.25
N LYS A 191 16.93 -7.68 -5.05
CA LYS A 191 16.55 -8.55 -6.14
C LYS A 191 15.13 -8.23 -6.57
N VAL A 192 14.97 -7.79 -7.80
CA VAL A 192 13.69 -7.36 -8.36
C VAL A 192 13.09 -8.46 -9.21
N LYS A 193 11.82 -8.81 -8.95
CA LYS A 193 11.13 -9.89 -9.71
C LYS A 193 10.63 -9.43 -11.07
N THR A 194 10.55 -8.13 -11.29
CA THR A 194 10.07 -7.52 -12.54
C THR A 194 11.02 -6.41 -12.97
N ALA A 195 11.11 -6.19 -14.27
CA ALA A 195 11.98 -5.15 -14.82
C ALA A 195 11.53 -3.76 -14.37
N HIS A 196 12.48 -2.94 -13.89
CA HIS A 196 12.32 -1.53 -13.61
C HIS A 196 13.19 -0.70 -14.53
N ARG A 197 12.84 0.56 -14.76
CA ARG A 197 13.59 1.48 -15.63
C ARG A 197 14.58 2.32 -14.86
N SER A 198 14.24 2.68 -13.62
CA SER A 198 15.11 3.51 -12.79
C SER A 198 14.98 3.14 -11.31
N VAL A 199 16.01 3.48 -10.58
CA VAL A 199 16.03 3.54 -9.11
C VAL A 199 16.51 4.92 -8.68
N GLU A 200 15.81 5.53 -7.74
CA GLU A 200 16.21 6.78 -7.10
C GLU A 200 16.55 6.50 -5.64
N LEU A 201 17.71 6.95 -5.22
CA LEU A 201 18.17 6.84 -3.83
C LEU A 201 17.92 8.16 -3.10
N ALA A 202 17.25 8.08 -1.96
CA ALA A 202 17.02 9.21 -1.07
C ALA A 202 18.01 9.17 0.09
N TYR A 203 18.66 10.32 0.40
CA TYR A 203 19.66 10.45 1.43
C TYR A 203 19.65 11.84 2.06
N LEU A 204 20.39 12.00 3.15
CA LEU A 204 20.65 13.31 3.77
C LEU A 204 21.86 13.97 3.12
N VAL A 205 21.72 15.21 2.68
CA VAL A 205 22.85 16.06 2.27
C VAL A 205 23.55 16.56 3.53
N GLU A 206 24.84 16.29 3.66
CA GLU A 206 25.65 16.63 4.85
C GLU A 206 26.93 17.38 4.47
N PRO A 207 27.44 18.32 5.30
CA PRO A 207 28.69 19.04 5.00
C PRO A 207 29.89 18.11 4.83
N GLN A 208 29.88 17.01 5.59
CA GLN A 208 30.91 15.96 5.55
C GLN A 208 30.22 14.64 5.21
N GLY A 209 29.64 14.57 4.02
CA GLY A 209 28.98 13.38 3.51
C GLY A 209 29.96 12.31 3.03
N GLY A 210 29.47 11.41 2.21
CA GLY A 210 30.23 10.34 1.61
C GLY A 210 29.84 10.10 0.16
N THR A 211 30.58 9.21 -0.49
CA THR A 211 30.30 8.76 -1.85
C THR A 211 29.81 7.32 -1.86
N PHE A 212 29.06 6.99 -2.88
CA PHE A 212 28.51 5.65 -3.09
C PHE A 212 28.46 5.28 -4.57
N VAL A 213 28.45 3.98 -4.85
CA VAL A 213 28.28 3.42 -6.19
C VAL A 213 26.99 2.59 -6.23
N VAL A 214 26.27 2.69 -7.34
CA VAL A 214 25.11 1.86 -7.65
C VAL A 214 25.48 0.89 -8.74
N GLU A 215 25.09 -0.37 -8.57
CA GLU A 215 25.42 -1.48 -9.45
C GLU A 215 24.14 -2.16 -9.96
N ALA A 216 24.18 -2.63 -11.20
CA ALA A 216 23.19 -3.55 -11.78
C ALA A 216 23.89 -4.87 -12.09
N ASP A 217 23.42 -5.96 -11.46
CA ASP A 217 24.05 -7.30 -11.58
C ASP A 217 25.58 -7.27 -11.37
N GLY A 218 26.04 -6.46 -10.38
CA GLY A 218 27.43 -6.28 -10.00
C GLY A 218 28.23 -5.29 -10.87
N ASN A 219 27.66 -4.74 -11.93
CA ASN A 219 28.30 -3.75 -12.79
C ASN A 219 27.91 -2.34 -12.40
N PRO A 220 28.84 -1.40 -12.22
CA PRO A 220 28.52 -0.02 -11.88
C PRO A 220 27.63 0.64 -12.94
N ILE A 221 26.55 1.26 -12.53
CA ILE A 221 25.65 2.07 -13.37
C ILE A 221 25.70 3.57 -13.03
N GLY A 222 26.34 3.92 -11.91
CA GLY A 222 26.60 5.30 -11.54
C GLY A 222 27.13 5.45 -10.13
N THR A 223 27.51 6.68 -9.81
CA THR A 223 28.02 7.09 -8.49
C THR A 223 27.23 8.29 -7.99
N GLY A 224 27.20 8.47 -6.67
CA GLY A 224 26.59 9.65 -6.04
C GLY A 224 27.39 10.13 -4.86
N SER A 225 27.05 11.33 -4.40
CA SER A 225 27.65 11.93 -3.20
C SER A 225 26.55 12.55 -2.34
N SER A 226 26.67 12.40 -1.03
CA SER A 226 25.84 13.09 -0.05
C SER A 226 26.52 14.32 0.54
N THR A 227 27.73 14.67 0.08
CA THR A 227 28.43 15.88 0.49
C THR A 227 27.76 17.11 -0.14
N ALA A 228 27.43 18.10 0.68
CA ALA A 228 26.85 19.36 0.21
C ALA A 228 27.78 20.04 -0.80
N GLY A 229 27.25 20.35 -1.98
CA GLY A 229 27.94 21.14 -2.99
C GLY A 229 28.02 22.62 -2.61
N ALA A 230 28.78 23.40 -3.39
CA ALA A 230 28.88 24.85 -3.18
C ALA A 230 27.50 25.50 -3.34
N GLY A 231 27.01 26.16 -2.29
CA GLY A 231 25.69 26.81 -2.26
C GLY A 231 24.52 25.86 -1.93
N GLU A 232 24.74 24.59 -1.80
CA GLU A 232 23.73 23.64 -1.39
C GLU A 232 23.47 23.71 0.11
N ARG A 233 22.19 23.67 0.51
CA ARG A 233 21.81 23.71 1.94
C ARG A 233 22.05 22.35 2.57
N PRO A 234 22.89 22.21 3.59
CA PRO A 234 23.06 20.96 4.30
C PRO A 234 21.82 20.61 5.14
N PHE A 235 21.73 19.34 5.52
CA PHE A 235 20.64 18.75 6.31
C PHE A 235 19.27 18.82 5.61
N THR A 236 19.29 18.80 4.28
CA THR A 236 18.12 18.65 3.42
C THR A 236 18.10 17.28 2.76
N PRO A 237 16.91 16.78 2.30
CA PRO A 237 16.86 15.57 1.48
C PRO A 237 17.66 15.78 0.17
N GLY A 238 18.43 14.78 -0.19
CA GLY A 238 19.11 14.67 -1.48
C GLY A 238 18.64 13.42 -2.23
N TYR A 239 18.69 13.48 -3.55
CA TYR A 239 18.20 12.41 -4.43
C TYR A 239 19.21 12.14 -5.53
N ALA A 240 19.39 10.86 -5.87
CA ALA A 240 20.22 10.43 -7.00
C ALA A 240 19.50 9.34 -7.78
N SER A 241 19.19 9.62 -9.04
CA SER A 241 18.46 8.70 -9.91
C SER A 241 19.41 7.99 -10.90
N PHE A 242 19.20 6.70 -11.09
CA PHE A 242 20.01 5.85 -11.96
C PHE A 242 19.09 5.06 -12.90
N ASN A 243 19.45 5.03 -14.18
CA ASN A 243 18.77 4.18 -15.15
C ASN A 243 19.21 2.72 -14.96
N ILE A 244 18.24 1.82 -14.92
CA ILE A 244 18.47 0.39 -14.75
C ILE A 244 18.54 -0.24 -16.14
N PRO A 245 19.63 -0.95 -16.50
CA PRO A 245 19.72 -1.69 -17.76
C PRO A 245 18.59 -2.73 -17.87
N PRO A 246 18.08 -2.99 -19.08
CA PRO A 246 17.07 -4.03 -19.29
C PRO A 246 17.54 -5.41 -18.79
N ARG A 247 16.62 -6.18 -18.21
CA ARG A 247 16.87 -7.54 -17.67
C ARG A 247 17.74 -7.59 -16.42
N THR A 248 18.04 -6.48 -15.77
CA THR A 248 18.70 -6.47 -14.47
C THR A 248 17.88 -7.24 -13.44
N ALA A 249 18.51 -8.17 -12.74
CA ALA A 249 17.89 -8.98 -11.69
C ALA A 249 18.18 -8.44 -10.28
N GLU A 250 19.34 -7.80 -10.08
CA GLU A 250 19.76 -7.27 -8.78
C GLU A 250 20.31 -5.85 -8.93
N ILE A 251 19.85 -4.96 -8.05
CA ILE A 251 20.45 -3.63 -7.84
C ILE A 251 21.24 -3.67 -6.54
N GLY A 252 22.50 -3.23 -6.62
CA GLY A 252 23.41 -3.11 -5.49
C GLY A 252 23.74 -1.64 -5.20
N LEU A 253 23.97 -1.33 -3.92
CA LEU A 253 24.54 -0.07 -3.48
C LEU A 253 25.69 -0.34 -2.52
N LYS A 254 26.77 0.40 -2.65
CA LYS A 254 27.96 0.34 -1.78
C LYS A 254 28.41 1.74 -1.44
N VAL A 255 28.66 2.00 -0.14
CA VAL A 255 29.34 3.22 0.29
C VAL A 255 30.83 3.07 0.02
N THR A 256 31.44 4.06 -0.65
CA THR A 256 32.84 4.00 -1.12
C THR A 256 33.75 4.94 -0.35
N SER A 257 33.26 6.07 0.16
CA SER A 257 34.03 6.96 1.03
C SER A 257 33.13 7.72 2.02
N GLY A 258 33.69 8.27 3.09
CA GLY A 258 32.98 9.08 4.06
C GLY A 258 31.86 8.34 4.79
N SER A 259 30.76 9.03 5.07
CA SER A 259 29.56 8.46 5.68
C SER A 259 28.31 9.00 5.00
N VAL A 260 27.35 8.13 4.67
CA VAL A 260 26.10 8.52 4.03
C VAL A 260 24.92 8.06 4.91
N ARG A 261 23.93 8.93 5.07
CA ARG A 261 22.66 8.62 5.73
C ARG A 261 21.57 8.47 4.67
N PHE A 262 21.25 7.24 4.30
CA PHE A 262 20.19 6.92 3.36
C PHE A 262 18.84 6.76 4.02
N TYR A 263 17.76 6.95 3.26
CA TYR A 263 16.37 6.73 3.66
C TYR A 263 15.74 5.53 2.97
N GLY A 264 15.98 5.38 1.67
CA GLY A 264 15.43 4.31 0.87
C GLY A 264 15.76 4.45 -0.60
N ALA A 265 15.16 3.57 -1.38
CA ALA A 265 15.26 3.51 -2.84
C ALA A 265 13.85 3.47 -3.43
N ASP A 266 13.57 4.30 -4.43
CA ASP A 266 12.30 4.33 -5.16
C ASP A 266 12.48 3.68 -6.53
N PHE A 267 11.73 2.60 -6.79
CA PHE A 267 11.83 1.79 -8.01
C PHE A 267 10.68 2.12 -8.96
N ARG A 268 11.00 2.64 -10.15
CA ARG A 268 10.04 3.09 -11.15
C ARG A 268 10.09 2.28 -12.45
N LYS A 269 8.92 2.11 -13.08
CA LYS A 269 8.76 1.50 -14.41
C LYS A 269 8.31 2.49 -15.48
N GLY A 270 7.77 3.62 -15.09
CA GLY A 270 7.20 4.66 -15.95
C GLY A 270 5.78 5.05 -15.54
N ALA A 271 4.91 5.24 -16.52
CA ALA A 271 3.49 5.52 -16.26
C ALA A 271 2.78 4.38 -15.52
N GLY A 272 1.67 4.69 -14.87
CA GLY A 272 0.92 3.75 -14.04
C GLY A 272 0.97 4.10 -12.56
N VAL A 273 0.47 3.20 -11.72
CA VAL A 273 0.38 3.43 -10.27
C VAL A 273 1.65 2.97 -9.58
N VAL A 274 2.22 3.87 -8.79
CA VAL A 274 3.25 3.59 -7.79
C VAL A 274 2.60 3.63 -6.42
N TYR A 275 2.80 2.58 -5.64
CA TYR A 275 2.19 2.47 -4.30
C TYR A 275 3.28 2.20 -3.27
N SER A 276 3.66 3.24 -2.52
CA SER A 276 4.69 3.18 -1.48
C SER A 276 4.10 2.78 -0.13
N SER A 277 4.52 1.63 0.37
CA SER A 277 4.12 1.10 1.68
C SER A 277 5.10 1.56 2.76
N LEU A 278 4.66 2.49 3.62
CA LEU A 278 5.51 3.14 4.63
C LEU A 278 5.05 2.77 6.06
N GLY A 279 5.15 1.49 6.39
CA GLY A 279 4.77 0.96 7.68
C GLY A 279 5.93 0.85 8.66
N ILE A 280 5.66 1.12 9.94
CA ILE A 280 6.60 0.89 11.04
C ILE A 280 5.96 0.01 12.10
N ASN A 281 6.63 -1.09 12.43
CA ASN A 281 6.15 -2.04 13.43
C ASN A 281 5.99 -1.37 14.80
N GLY A 282 4.79 -1.51 15.40
CA GLY A 282 4.50 -0.92 16.70
C GLY A 282 4.32 0.60 16.70
N ALA A 283 4.36 1.26 15.54
CA ALA A 283 4.14 2.71 15.46
C ALA A 283 2.72 3.11 15.81
N ASN A 284 2.57 4.32 16.29
CA ASN A 284 1.32 4.97 16.57
C ASN A 284 1.27 6.36 15.89
N VAL A 285 0.13 7.02 15.96
CA VAL A 285 -0.12 8.32 15.32
C VAL A 285 0.92 9.40 15.68
N THR A 286 1.56 9.30 16.86
CA THR A 286 2.56 10.28 17.31
C THR A 286 3.83 10.27 16.45
N LEU A 287 4.05 9.21 15.69
CA LEU A 287 5.12 9.18 14.69
C LEU A 287 4.95 10.31 13.67
N LEU A 288 3.79 10.39 13.04
CA LEU A 288 3.50 11.44 12.04
C LEU A 288 3.24 12.80 12.67
N SER A 289 2.64 12.84 13.86
CA SER A 289 2.32 14.11 14.51
C SER A 289 3.53 14.81 15.15
N ASN A 290 4.55 14.06 15.61
CA ASN A 290 5.64 14.61 16.43
C ASN A 290 7.04 14.22 16.00
N ALA A 291 7.28 13.01 15.46
CA ALA A 291 8.62 12.49 15.30
C ALA A 291 9.37 13.01 14.06
N PHE A 292 8.65 13.42 13.03
CA PHE A 292 9.26 13.99 11.83
C PHE A 292 9.60 15.48 12.00
N ASN A 293 10.79 15.88 11.55
CA ASN A 293 11.09 17.28 11.31
C ASN A 293 10.16 17.81 10.20
N GLU A 294 9.41 18.87 10.48
CA GLU A 294 8.37 19.41 9.58
C GLU A 294 8.91 19.80 8.21
N ALA A 295 10.02 20.53 8.18
CA ALA A 295 10.58 21.02 6.92
C ALA A 295 11.15 19.87 6.08
N HIS A 296 11.82 18.92 6.72
CA HIS A 296 12.40 17.76 6.05
C HIS A 296 11.32 16.86 5.46
N TRP A 297 10.31 16.50 6.25
CA TRP A 297 9.19 15.66 5.79
C TRP A 297 8.39 16.33 4.67
N THR A 298 8.13 17.64 4.79
CA THR A 298 7.49 18.41 3.73
C THR A 298 8.30 18.38 2.43
N ALA A 299 9.64 18.51 2.51
CA ALA A 299 10.50 18.44 1.33
C ALA A 299 10.45 17.07 0.65
N GLU A 300 10.46 15.98 1.44
CA GLU A 300 10.31 14.61 0.95
C GLU A 300 8.95 14.41 0.25
N LEU A 301 7.84 14.79 0.90
CA LEU A 301 6.50 14.68 0.33
C LEU A 301 6.39 15.46 -1.00
N ARG A 302 6.92 16.70 -1.05
CA ARG A 302 6.91 17.52 -2.25
C ARG A 302 7.77 16.96 -3.38
N HIS A 303 8.85 16.26 -3.05
CA HIS A 303 9.67 15.57 -4.06
C HIS A 303 8.88 14.42 -4.69
N TYR A 304 8.28 13.55 -3.87
CA TYR A 304 7.55 12.38 -4.34
C TYR A 304 6.17 12.70 -4.92
N LYS A 305 5.59 13.85 -4.60
CA LYS A 305 4.30 14.36 -5.13
C LYS A 305 3.20 13.31 -5.13
N PRO A 306 2.80 12.78 -3.97
CA PRO A 306 1.70 11.83 -3.92
C PRO A 306 0.39 12.45 -4.35
N ASP A 307 -0.39 11.72 -5.16
CA ASP A 307 -1.77 12.06 -5.48
C ASP A 307 -2.73 11.64 -4.36
N LEU A 308 -2.38 10.57 -3.64
CA LEU A 308 -3.13 10.07 -2.48
C LEU A 308 -2.18 9.74 -1.33
N ILE A 309 -2.51 10.25 -0.15
CA ILE A 309 -1.85 9.89 1.11
C ILE A 309 -2.86 9.17 2.00
N ILE A 310 -2.58 7.91 2.32
CA ILE A 310 -3.39 7.09 3.24
C ILE A 310 -2.70 7.09 4.60
N VAL A 311 -3.47 7.33 5.66
CA VAL A 311 -3.02 7.28 7.05
C VAL A 311 -3.80 6.20 7.78
N ASN A 312 -3.13 5.10 8.14
CA ASN A 312 -3.75 3.92 8.75
C ASN A 312 -3.07 3.58 10.08
N TYR A 313 -3.51 4.25 11.14
CA TYR A 313 -3.08 4.04 12.52
C TYR A 313 -4.29 3.80 13.44
N GLY A 314 -4.03 3.35 14.65
CA GLY A 314 -5.07 3.11 15.66
C GLY A 314 -5.00 1.72 16.30
N THR A 315 -4.41 0.74 15.59
CA THR A 315 -4.30 -0.63 16.12
C THR A 315 -3.53 -0.67 17.43
N ASN A 316 -2.37 0.01 17.49
CA ASN A 316 -1.53 0.00 18.70
C ASN A 316 -2.17 0.84 19.81
N GLU A 317 -2.71 2.00 19.49
CA GLU A 317 -3.35 2.92 20.40
C GLU A 317 -4.60 2.33 21.05
N SER A 318 -5.34 1.50 20.31
CA SER A 318 -6.57 0.89 20.80
C SER A 318 -6.38 0.04 22.07
N GLY A 319 -5.15 -0.40 22.36
CA GLY A 319 -4.78 -1.08 23.59
C GLY A 319 -4.67 -0.16 24.83
N PHE A 320 -4.77 1.17 24.65
CA PHE A 320 -4.55 2.16 25.71
C PHE A 320 -5.78 3.08 25.84
N PRO A 321 -6.78 2.74 26.65
CA PRO A 321 -8.03 3.49 26.76
C PRO A 321 -7.83 4.98 27.03
N ASP A 322 -6.98 5.33 27.99
CA ASP A 322 -6.70 6.73 28.36
C ASP A 322 -6.12 7.54 27.18
N PHE A 323 -5.27 6.91 26.36
CA PHE A 323 -4.72 7.56 25.18
C PHE A 323 -5.81 7.79 24.12
N VAL A 324 -6.67 6.80 23.88
CA VAL A 324 -7.80 6.90 22.95
C VAL A 324 -8.72 8.03 23.35
N ASP A 325 -9.10 8.09 24.63
CA ASP A 325 -10.10 9.03 25.13
C ASP A 325 -9.56 10.48 25.26
N SER A 326 -8.25 10.66 25.52
CA SER A 326 -7.69 12.00 25.82
C SER A 326 -6.75 12.57 24.75
N THR A 327 -6.08 11.72 24.00
CA THR A 327 -4.91 12.13 23.18
C THR A 327 -5.07 11.83 21.70
N TRP A 328 -5.61 10.67 21.34
CA TRP A 328 -5.73 10.19 19.97
C TRP A 328 -6.28 11.24 19.00
N GLY A 329 -7.44 11.80 19.30
CA GLY A 329 -8.10 12.75 18.43
C GLY A 329 -7.30 14.02 18.17
N ARG A 330 -6.57 14.52 19.17
CA ARG A 330 -5.70 15.70 19.03
C ARG A 330 -4.50 15.38 18.11
N GLU A 331 -3.84 14.25 18.33
CA GLU A 331 -2.68 13.86 17.55
C GLU A 331 -3.04 13.56 16.08
N MET A 332 -4.18 12.91 15.82
CA MET A 332 -4.65 12.67 14.45
C MET A 332 -5.00 13.98 13.73
N ARG A 333 -5.69 14.94 14.39
CA ARG A 333 -5.92 16.27 13.79
C ARG A 333 -4.62 16.98 13.46
N LYS A 334 -3.59 16.84 14.30
CA LYS A 334 -2.26 17.41 14.04
C LYS A 334 -1.62 16.77 12.79
N VAL A 335 -1.75 15.44 12.60
CA VAL A 335 -1.28 14.75 11.39
C VAL A 335 -1.97 15.32 10.16
N VAL A 336 -3.30 15.39 10.15
CA VAL A 336 -4.07 15.94 9.03
C VAL A 336 -3.62 17.37 8.70
N ALA A 337 -3.51 18.24 9.71
CA ALA A 337 -3.09 19.62 9.50
C ALA A 337 -1.67 19.72 8.94
N ARG A 338 -0.73 18.84 9.35
CA ARG A 338 0.63 18.78 8.79
C ARG A 338 0.62 18.37 7.32
N LEU A 339 -0.16 17.33 6.98
CA LEU A 339 -0.28 16.83 5.60
C LEU A 339 -0.93 17.88 4.68
N GLN A 340 -2.02 18.52 5.11
CA GLN A 340 -2.68 19.57 4.34
C GLN A 340 -1.75 20.78 4.07
N ARG A 341 -0.90 21.16 5.04
CA ARG A 341 0.12 22.21 4.84
C ARG A 341 1.24 21.78 3.90
N ALA A 342 1.70 20.54 4.02
CA ALA A 342 2.79 20.01 3.21
C ALA A 342 2.38 19.80 1.76
N MET A 343 1.17 19.25 1.56
CA MET A 343 0.63 18.80 0.26
C MET A 343 -0.85 19.24 0.11
N PRO A 344 -1.11 20.53 -0.12
CA PRO A 344 -2.47 21.06 -0.15
C PRO A 344 -3.34 20.52 -1.28
N GLU A 345 -2.75 19.98 -2.34
CA GLU A 345 -3.45 19.42 -3.50
C GLU A 345 -3.64 17.90 -3.39
N ALA A 346 -2.86 17.20 -2.56
CA ALA A 346 -2.97 15.76 -2.43
C ALA A 346 -4.27 15.35 -1.75
N SER A 347 -4.90 14.31 -2.27
CA SER A 347 -5.99 13.63 -1.58
C SER A 347 -5.49 12.99 -0.29
N ILE A 348 -6.21 13.19 0.82
CA ILE A 348 -5.87 12.57 2.12
C ILE A 348 -7.02 11.65 2.52
N LEU A 349 -6.68 10.40 2.83
CA LEU A 349 -7.61 9.38 3.29
C LEU A 349 -7.19 8.89 4.68
N LEU A 350 -8.02 9.11 5.67
CA LEU A 350 -7.91 8.40 6.95
C LEU A 350 -8.52 7.00 6.76
N MET A 351 -7.75 5.99 7.10
CA MET A 351 -8.17 4.59 7.04
C MET A 351 -8.20 4.03 8.45
N SER A 352 -9.39 3.71 8.96
CA SER A 352 -9.51 3.17 10.30
C SER A 352 -8.73 1.85 10.46
N PRO A 353 -8.31 1.52 11.69
CA PRO A 353 -7.72 0.21 11.94
C PRO A 353 -8.74 -0.90 11.66
N MET A 354 -8.23 -2.12 11.47
CA MET A 354 -9.04 -3.33 11.51
C MET A 354 -9.64 -3.53 12.90
N ASP A 355 -10.57 -4.48 13.03
CA ASP A 355 -10.99 -4.99 14.33
C ASP A 355 -9.77 -5.49 15.14
N ARG A 356 -9.87 -5.42 16.46
CA ARG A 356 -8.90 -5.98 17.40
C ARG A 356 -9.64 -6.78 18.45
N GLY A 357 -9.35 -8.08 18.50
CA GLY A 357 -9.95 -9.00 19.43
C GLY A 357 -9.17 -9.14 20.72
N ALA A 358 -9.89 -9.50 21.77
CA ALA A 358 -9.32 -9.99 23.03
C ALA A 358 -10.11 -11.22 23.49
N LYS A 359 -9.42 -12.16 24.14
CA LYS A 359 -10.06 -13.36 24.67
C LYS A 359 -10.78 -13.01 25.97
N GLY A 360 -12.08 -13.22 25.99
CA GLY A 360 -12.91 -13.06 27.17
C GLY A 360 -12.77 -14.19 28.19
N VAL A 361 -13.43 -14.05 29.32
CA VAL A 361 -13.31 -14.99 30.47
C VAL A 361 -13.88 -16.37 30.17
N HIS A 362 -14.81 -16.50 29.24
CA HIS A 362 -15.40 -17.78 28.83
C HIS A 362 -14.76 -18.35 27.55
N GLY A 363 -13.70 -17.70 27.05
CA GLY A 363 -12.94 -18.14 25.89
C GLY A 363 -13.40 -17.60 24.55
N GLU A 364 -14.45 -16.78 24.51
CA GLU A 364 -14.90 -16.00 23.36
C GLU A 364 -13.84 -14.98 22.95
N ILE A 365 -13.86 -14.57 21.68
CA ILE A 365 -12.97 -13.52 21.18
C ILE A 365 -13.84 -12.36 20.77
N ASP A 366 -13.82 -11.33 21.61
CA ASP A 366 -14.62 -10.11 21.44
C ASP A 366 -13.76 -8.94 21.00
N THR A 367 -14.37 -7.98 20.31
CA THR A 367 -13.74 -6.70 20.01
C THR A 367 -13.44 -5.93 21.30
N ILE A 368 -12.23 -5.40 21.43
CA ILE A 368 -11.90 -4.54 22.58
C ILE A 368 -12.76 -3.29 22.59
N PRO A 369 -13.24 -2.82 23.78
CA PRO A 369 -14.22 -1.72 23.86
C PRO A 369 -13.74 -0.37 23.33
N THR A 370 -12.42 -0.16 23.24
CA THR A 370 -11.81 1.05 22.72
C THR A 370 -11.90 1.18 21.19
N MET A 371 -11.98 0.06 20.47
CA MET A 371 -11.94 0.05 19.01
C MET A 371 -13.10 0.84 18.37
N PRO A 372 -14.37 0.58 18.67
CA PRO A 372 -15.47 1.34 18.08
C PRO A 372 -15.40 2.84 18.41
N ARG A 373 -14.94 3.21 19.62
CA ARG A 373 -14.78 4.63 20.01
C ARG A 373 -13.68 5.33 19.23
N LEU A 374 -12.55 4.64 19.01
CA LEU A 374 -11.44 5.14 18.20
C LEU A 374 -11.91 5.38 16.76
N VAL A 375 -12.56 4.40 16.15
CA VAL A 375 -13.07 4.49 14.77
C VAL A 375 -14.08 5.64 14.63
N ALA A 376 -15.03 5.77 15.57
CA ALA A 376 -15.99 6.87 15.57
C ALA A 376 -15.30 8.25 15.71
N THR A 377 -14.25 8.33 16.53
CA THR A 377 -13.45 9.55 16.69
C THR A 377 -12.72 9.89 15.39
N GLU A 378 -12.14 8.91 14.71
CA GLU A 378 -11.43 9.11 13.46
C GLU A 378 -12.36 9.55 12.32
N SER A 379 -13.53 8.93 12.20
CA SER A 379 -14.59 9.34 11.27
C SER A 379 -15.01 10.80 11.49
N LYS A 380 -15.20 11.19 12.77
CA LYS A 380 -15.50 12.57 13.10
C LYS A 380 -14.37 13.53 12.73
N ILE A 381 -13.12 13.15 12.96
CA ILE A 381 -11.96 13.97 12.58
C ILE A 381 -11.93 14.19 11.07
N ALA A 382 -12.14 13.13 10.28
CA ALA A 382 -12.18 13.23 8.84
C ALA A 382 -13.25 14.23 8.37
N ALA A 383 -14.46 14.12 8.91
CA ALA A 383 -15.55 15.06 8.62
C ALA A 383 -15.22 16.51 9.03
N ASP A 384 -14.69 16.70 10.24
CA ASP A 384 -14.36 18.03 10.78
C ASP A 384 -13.19 18.71 10.02
N THR A 385 -12.27 17.93 9.46
CA THR A 385 -11.06 18.44 8.77
C THR A 385 -11.18 18.43 7.25
N GLY A 386 -12.30 17.92 6.73
CA GLY A 386 -12.57 17.87 5.30
C GLY A 386 -11.64 16.91 4.54
N VAL A 387 -11.28 15.76 5.13
CA VAL A 387 -10.54 14.69 4.46
C VAL A 387 -11.43 13.46 4.29
N ALA A 388 -11.05 12.55 3.39
CA ALA A 388 -11.80 11.31 3.18
C ALA A 388 -11.57 10.30 4.31
N PHE A 389 -12.55 9.42 4.51
CA PHE A 389 -12.49 8.38 5.53
C PHE A 389 -12.92 7.01 4.96
N PHE A 390 -12.08 6.00 5.15
CA PHE A 390 -12.42 4.61 4.87
C PHE A 390 -12.55 3.83 6.16
N ASP A 391 -13.76 3.36 6.44
CA ASP A 391 -14.07 2.56 7.62
C ASP A 391 -13.72 1.09 7.39
N THR A 392 -12.45 0.74 7.65
CA THR A 392 -11.96 -0.63 7.55
C THR A 392 -12.65 -1.55 8.52
N PHE A 393 -12.91 -1.05 9.75
CA PHE A 393 -13.56 -1.82 10.81
C PHE A 393 -14.95 -2.31 10.37
N GLU A 394 -15.80 -1.42 9.87
CA GLU A 394 -17.12 -1.80 9.36
C GLU A 394 -17.03 -2.57 8.03
N ALA A 395 -16.09 -2.20 7.15
CA ALA A 395 -15.91 -2.88 5.86
C ALA A 395 -15.60 -4.37 6.02
N MET A 396 -14.81 -4.75 7.02
CA MET A 396 -14.46 -6.14 7.28
C MET A 396 -15.53 -6.92 8.08
N GLY A 397 -16.57 -6.24 8.58
CA GLY A 397 -17.70 -6.87 9.28
C GLY A 397 -17.93 -6.38 10.71
N GLY A 398 -17.29 -5.29 11.14
CA GLY A 398 -17.51 -4.64 12.43
C GLY A 398 -17.10 -5.50 13.63
N SER A 399 -17.72 -5.22 14.76
CA SER A 399 -17.44 -5.91 16.02
C SER A 399 -17.52 -7.43 15.91
N GLY A 400 -16.59 -8.13 16.59
CA GLY A 400 -16.48 -9.59 16.63
C GLY A 400 -15.87 -10.21 15.37
N THR A 401 -15.40 -9.39 14.43
CA THR A 401 -14.78 -9.92 13.19
C THR A 401 -13.53 -10.73 13.49
N MET A 402 -12.67 -10.33 14.40
CA MET A 402 -11.48 -11.10 14.75
C MET A 402 -11.81 -12.48 15.33
N GLY A 403 -12.91 -12.62 16.08
CA GLY A 403 -13.41 -13.91 16.56
C GLY A 403 -13.87 -14.81 15.41
N ARG A 404 -14.66 -14.25 14.47
CA ARG A 404 -15.10 -14.97 13.28
C ARG A 404 -13.91 -15.37 12.39
N TRP A 405 -12.93 -14.48 12.20
CA TRP A 405 -11.74 -14.72 11.40
C TRP A 405 -10.79 -15.76 12.03
N TYR A 406 -10.73 -15.78 13.36
CA TYR A 406 -9.92 -16.77 14.05
C TYR A 406 -10.46 -18.20 13.90
N THR A 407 -11.79 -18.35 13.85
CA THR A 407 -12.46 -19.64 13.71
C THR A 407 -12.75 -20.05 12.27
N SER A 408 -12.43 -19.19 11.29
CA SER A 408 -12.65 -19.48 9.87
C SER A 408 -11.65 -20.50 9.31
N GLU A 409 -12.04 -21.16 8.21
CA GLU A 409 -11.18 -22.04 7.42
C GLU A 409 -11.06 -21.49 5.96
N PRO A 410 -9.88 -21.05 5.53
CA PRO A 410 -8.65 -20.92 6.30
C PRO A 410 -8.76 -19.80 7.35
N ARG A 411 -7.93 -19.89 8.41
CA ARG A 411 -7.85 -18.86 9.43
C ARG A 411 -7.35 -17.53 8.83
N LEU A 412 -8.04 -16.43 9.16
CA LEU A 412 -7.78 -15.11 8.57
C LEU A 412 -7.02 -14.15 9.50
N VAL A 413 -6.91 -14.46 10.79
CA VAL A 413 -6.16 -13.69 11.79
C VAL A 413 -5.24 -14.57 12.61
N GLY A 414 -4.13 -14.03 13.11
CA GLY A 414 -3.20 -14.71 13.98
C GLY A 414 -3.78 -15.07 15.35
N SER A 415 -3.04 -15.84 16.13
CA SER A 415 -3.43 -16.22 17.51
C SER A 415 -3.40 -15.07 18.51
N ASP A 416 -2.92 -13.93 18.11
CA ASP A 416 -2.96 -12.68 18.88
C ASP A 416 -4.26 -11.87 18.68
N TYR A 417 -5.13 -12.30 17.74
CA TYR A 417 -6.41 -11.66 17.40
C TYR A 417 -6.28 -10.21 16.90
N ILE A 418 -5.10 -9.85 16.38
CA ILE A 418 -4.73 -8.51 15.93
C ILE A 418 -4.24 -8.54 14.49
N HIS A 419 -3.19 -9.36 14.24
CA HIS A 419 -2.51 -9.37 12.96
C HIS A 419 -3.19 -10.29 11.96
N PRO A 420 -3.55 -9.80 10.77
CA PRO A 420 -4.18 -10.62 9.74
C PRO A 420 -3.19 -11.65 9.19
N MET A 421 -3.69 -12.84 8.93
CA MET A 421 -3.01 -13.80 8.06
C MET A 421 -3.02 -13.29 6.62
N PRO A 422 -2.18 -13.82 5.71
CA PRO A 422 -2.15 -13.34 4.32
C PRO A 422 -3.51 -13.30 3.62
N ALA A 423 -4.39 -14.28 3.87
CA ALA A 423 -5.73 -14.30 3.31
C ALA A 423 -6.64 -13.19 3.88
N GLY A 424 -6.55 -12.93 5.20
CA GLY A 424 -7.28 -11.82 5.84
C GLY A 424 -6.79 -10.46 5.37
N ALA A 425 -5.47 -10.28 5.25
CA ALA A 425 -4.89 -9.05 4.72
C ALA A 425 -5.32 -8.77 3.29
N ARG A 426 -5.42 -9.81 2.45
CA ARG A 426 -5.94 -9.69 1.07
C ARG A 426 -7.37 -9.16 1.07
N ILE A 427 -8.24 -9.68 1.94
CA ILE A 427 -9.62 -9.19 2.06
C ILE A 427 -9.64 -7.69 2.32
N VAL A 428 -8.81 -7.20 3.26
CA VAL A 428 -8.75 -5.77 3.57
C VAL A 428 -8.22 -4.94 2.40
N GLY A 429 -7.19 -5.43 1.70
CA GLY A 429 -6.65 -4.79 0.50
C GLY A 429 -7.68 -4.70 -0.64
N GLU A 430 -8.48 -5.76 -0.83
CA GLU A 430 -9.56 -5.81 -1.81
C GLU A 430 -10.72 -4.86 -1.43
N LEU A 431 -11.06 -4.75 -0.15
CA LEU A 431 -12.08 -3.82 0.34
C LEU A 431 -11.68 -2.36 0.11
N LEU A 432 -10.44 -1.99 0.47
CA LEU A 432 -9.91 -0.64 0.22
C LEU A 432 -9.91 -0.32 -1.28
N PHE A 433 -9.34 -1.20 -2.10
CA PHE A 433 -9.31 -1.02 -3.56
C PHE A 433 -10.70 -0.88 -4.14
N SER A 434 -11.64 -1.76 -3.75
CA SER A 434 -13.01 -1.75 -4.27
C SER A 434 -13.74 -0.46 -3.91
N ALA A 435 -13.57 0.05 -2.69
CA ALA A 435 -14.17 1.31 -2.27
C ALA A 435 -13.64 2.50 -3.09
N LEU A 436 -12.32 2.60 -3.26
CA LEU A 436 -11.69 3.66 -4.05
C LEU A 436 -12.04 3.56 -5.55
N ARG A 437 -12.12 2.35 -6.10
CA ARG A 437 -12.55 2.11 -7.48
C ARG A 437 -14.01 2.49 -7.70
N GLU A 438 -14.91 2.18 -6.75
CA GLU A 438 -16.30 2.60 -6.83
C GLU A 438 -16.42 4.13 -6.79
N GLY A 439 -15.66 4.81 -5.92
CA GLY A 439 -15.55 6.27 -5.89
C GLY A 439 -15.03 6.85 -7.21
N PHE A 440 -13.99 6.26 -7.79
CA PHE A 440 -13.48 6.65 -9.11
C PHE A 440 -14.53 6.50 -10.22
N ASN A 441 -15.34 5.44 -10.20
CA ASN A 441 -16.41 5.26 -11.16
C ASN A 441 -17.50 6.33 -11.00
N GLN A 442 -17.85 6.71 -9.77
CA GLN A 442 -18.78 7.81 -9.51
C GLN A 442 -18.22 9.14 -10.01
N PHE A 443 -16.96 9.45 -9.71
CA PHE A 443 -16.27 10.63 -10.22
C PHE A 443 -16.34 10.71 -11.76
N LYS A 444 -16.06 9.61 -12.48
CA LYS A 444 -16.18 9.57 -13.95
C LYS A 444 -17.59 9.90 -14.44
N LEU A 445 -18.60 9.37 -13.77
CA LEU A 445 -20.01 9.64 -14.14
C LEU A 445 -20.40 11.10 -13.90
N GLU A 446 -19.91 11.71 -12.82
CA GLU A 446 -20.13 13.12 -12.53
C GLU A 446 -19.44 14.01 -13.56
N GLN A 447 -18.19 13.71 -13.94
CA GLN A 447 -17.50 14.42 -15.02
C GLN A 447 -18.23 14.30 -16.37
N LEU A 448 -18.74 13.13 -16.70
CA LEU A 448 -19.53 12.91 -17.91
C LEU A 448 -20.82 13.77 -17.91
N ASN A 449 -21.56 13.77 -16.80
CA ASN A 449 -22.78 14.56 -16.66
C ASN A 449 -22.50 16.06 -16.79
N GLN A 450 -21.44 16.56 -16.14
CA GLN A 450 -21.04 17.97 -16.26
C GLN A 450 -20.68 18.36 -17.71
N ASN A 451 -20.00 17.49 -18.44
CA ASN A 451 -19.67 17.71 -19.84
C ASN A 451 -20.91 17.75 -20.73
N ILE A 452 -21.89 16.86 -20.50
CA ILE A 452 -23.18 16.85 -21.22
C ILE A 452 -23.94 18.17 -20.99
N VAL A 453 -24.04 18.62 -19.74
CA VAL A 453 -24.71 19.89 -19.41
C VAL A 453 -24.01 21.07 -20.09
N ARG A 454 -22.68 21.17 -20.01
CA ARG A 454 -21.91 22.23 -20.66
C ARG A 454 -22.10 22.26 -22.19
N GLN A 455 -22.21 21.09 -22.83
CA GLN A 455 -22.48 21.01 -24.27
C GLN A 455 -23.90 21.47 -24.62
N ALA A 456 -24.90 21.07 -23.83
CA ALA A 456 -26.29 21.51 -24.01
C ALA A 456 -26.44 23.04 -23.89
N ASP A 457 -25.76 23.63 -22.89
CA ASP A 457 -25.75 25.09 -22.69
C ASP A 457 -25.11 25.83 -23.85
N ARG A 458 -24.00 25.33 -24.41
CA ARG A 458 -23.34 25.92 -25.59
C ARG A 458 -24.23 25.85 -26.82
N THR A 459 -24.86 24.70 -27.07
CA THR A 459 -25.76 24.52 -28.22
C THR A 459 -27.01 25.42 -28.10
N GLY A 460 -27.54 25.61 -26.88
CA GLY A 460 -28.65 26.51 -26.61
C GLY A 460 -28.27 27.99 -26.81
N GLN A 461 -27.04 28.40 -26.45
CA GLN A 461 -26.54 29.75 -26.69
C GLN A 461 -26.28 30.04 -28.19
N GLU A 462 -25.73 29.07 -28.92
CA GLU A 462 -25.51 29.20 -30.38
C GLU A 462 -26.85 29.27 -31.14
N ALA A 463 -27.86 28.50 -30.74
CA ALA A 463 -29.20 28.55 -31.33
C ALA A 463 -29.93 29.89 -31.05
N SER A 464 -29.65 30.55 -29.93
CA SER A 464 -30.24 31.86 -29.58
C SER A 464 -29.53 33.07 -30.21
N GLN A 465 -28.36 32.85 -30.83
CA GLN A 465 -27.58 33.90 -31.52
C GLN A 465 -27.70 33.87 -33.06
N GLN A 466 -28.47 32.92 -33.61
CA GLN A 466 -28.80 32.95 -35.03
C GLN A 466 -29.99 33.92 -35.26
N PRO A 467 -29.83 34.96 -36.11
CA PRO A 467 -30.84 35.97 -36.33
C PRO A 467 -32.07 35.45 -37.09
#